data_5a0649cd93cd4e85955e5365f6538be5
#
_entry.id   5a0649cd93cd4e85955e5365f6538be5
#
_cell.length_a   1.000
_cell.length_b   1.000
_cell.length_c   1.000
_cell.angle_alpha   90.00
_cell.angle_beta   90.00
_cell.angle_gamma   90.00
#
_symmetry.space_group_name_H-M   'P 1'
#
loop_
_entity.id
_entity.type
_entity.pdbx_description
1 polymer ?
#
loop_
_entity_poly.entity_id
_entity_poly.type
_entity_poly.pdbx_seq_one_letter_code
_entity_poly.pdbx_strand_id
1 'polypeptide(L)'
;MYVDFPKWISPFVIPSLPVRWYAVMYLLAFGTCYILFRRQCDKEGALNHMDYDTSLTLFCYTIGFLLIGARLFSTLLYDGSWYYWTHPWMIFWPFRNGRFIGLPGMSYHGGVVGAVFGGWLFARKYKYRLLDLSDTVIAGIPLGYTFGRLGNFINGELWGRVTGTSYGMVFPEAPSFSTTISWVRDIADKIGMQYIEGDIVNLPRHPSQLYEAFFEGIFLFLMLWFIVKPLATKHKGEHGPGMITGAYFVGYGAIRFVLEYFREPDSQLGFIIKFGKEWEPTALFKSVLNISLGQILCLIMVLAGIAIIVYAKKSAPTSYKPTKSKKVKRGK
;
A
#
# COMPACT_ATOMS: atom_id res chain seq x y z
N MET A 1 -27.38 14.76 6.00
CA MET A 1 -26.83 14.03 7.20
C MET A 1 -25.44 13.53 6.81
N TYR A 2 -24.45 13.58 7.70
CA TYR A 2 -23.06 13.17 7.50
C TYR A 2 -22.50 12.68 8.85
N VAL A 3 -21.31 12.12 8.87
CA VAL A 3 -20.64 11.57 10.07
C VAL A 3 -19.45 12.48 10.43
N ASP A 4 -19.35 12.90 11.68
CA ASP A 4 -18.13 13.55 12.16
C ASP A 4 -17.06 12.50 12.45
N PHE A 5 -15.79 12.85 12.18
CA PHE A 5 -14.68 12.02 12.59
C PHE A 5 -14.69 11.85 14.12
N PRO A 6 -14.58 10.61 14.64
CA PRO A 6 -14.74 10.37 16.06
C PRO A 6 -13.70 11.11 16.91
N LYS A 7 -14.14 12.01 17.77
CA LYS A 7 -13.28 12.87 18.62
C LYS A 7 -12.40 12.07 19.61
N TRP A 8 -12.77 10.83 19.92
CA TRP A 8 -11.99 9.95 20.80
C TRP A 8 -10.81 9.27 20.09
N ILE A 9 -10.74 9.31 18.75
CA ILE A 9 -9.63 8.80 17.99
C ILE A 9 -8.48 9.81 18.07
N SER A 10 -7.35 9.36 18.63
CA SER A 10 -6.11 10.13 18.68
C SER A 10 -5.05 9.42 17.82
N PRO A 11 -4.23 10.15 17.05
CA PRO A 11 -3.11 9.56 16.31
C PRO A 11 -2.01 9.01 17.23
N PHE A 12 -2.01 9.38 18.52
CA PHE A 12 -1.05 8.90 19.52
C PHE A 12 -1.62 7.73 20.31
N VAL A 13 -0.81 6.68 20.52
CA VAL A 13 -1.17 5.52 21.36
C VAL A 13 -1.35 5.92 22.82
N ILE A 14 -0.43 6.76 23.29
CA ILE A 14 -0.44 7.36 24.62
C ILE A 14 -0.23 8.86 24.42
N PRO A 15 -1.13 9.75 24.89
CA PRO A 15 -1.03 11.18 24.64
C PRO A 15 0.28 11.83 25.11
N SER A 16 0.90 11.29 26.14
CA SER A 16 2.16 11.79 26.71
C SER A 16 3.42 11.29 26.00
N LEU A 17 3.31 10.33 25.07
CA LEU A 17 4.45 9.76 24.36
C LEU A 17 4.35 10.03 22.84
N PRO A 18 5.46 10.30 22.16
CA PRO A 18 5.45 10.55 20.71
C PRO A 18 5.30 9.26 19.89
N VAL A 19 4.56 8.26 20.40
CA VAL A 19 4.31 6.99 19.73
C VAL A 19 2.96 7.07 19.02
N ARG A 20 3.00 7.05 17.70
CA ARG A 20 1.81 7.07 16.86
C ARG A 20 1.29 5.67 16.57
N TRP A 21 -0.03 5.52 16.48
CA TRP A 21 -0.69 4.28 16.04
C TRP A 21 -0.15 3.78 14.70
N TYR A 22 0.27 4.69 13.84
CA TYR A 22 0.86 4.35 12.54
C TYR A 22 2.07 3.41 12.68
N ALA A 23 2.96 3.65 13.64
CA ALA A 23 4.10 2.76 13.91
C ALA A 23 3.64 1.36 14.38
N VAL A 24 2.65 1.31 15.27
CA VAL A 24 2.06 0.05 15.74
C VAL A 24 1.42 -0.72 14.58
N MET A 25 0.70 -0.04 13.70
CA MET A 25 0.07 -0.65 12.53
C MET A 25 1.10 -1.23 11.55
N TYR A 26 2.25 -0.59 11.37
CA TYR A 26 3.36 -1.17 10.59
C TYR A 26 3.92 -2.45 11.23
N LEU A 27 4.11 -2.45 12.55
CA LEU A 27 4.56 -3.66 13.25
C LEU A 27 3.55 -4.80 13.10
N LEU A 28 2.26 -4.50 13.23
CA LEU A 28 1.19 -5.47 13.00
C LEU A 28 1.18 -5.97 11.55
N ALA A 29 1.37 -5.07 10.58
CA ALA A 29 1.44 -5.43 9.16
C ALA A 29 2.59 -6.39 8.87
N PHE A 30 3.81 -6.05 9.29
CA PHE A 30 4.99 -6.90 9.08
C PHE A 30 4.89 -8.20 9.86
N GLY A 31 4.43 -8.16 11.13
CA GLY A 31 4.20 -9.34 11.94
C GLY A 31 3.19 -10.30 11.32
N THR A 32 2.07 -9.77 10.84
CA THR A 32 1.04 -10.55 10.14
C THR A 32 1.59 -11.19 8.87
N CYS A 33 2.29 -10.44 8.03
CA CYS A 33 2.92 -10.97 6.83
C CYS A 33 3.94 -12.07 7.17
N TYR A 34 4.77 -11.88 8.21
CA TYR A 34 5.73 -12.87 8.65
C TYR A 34 5.07 -14.16 9.16
N ILE A 35 4.06 -14.04 10.02
CA ILE A 35 3.31 -15.19 10.58
C ILE A 35 2.66 -15.99 9.45
N LEU A 36 1.98 -15.30 8.51
CA LEU A 36 1.33 -15.94 7.37
C LEU A 36 2.35 -16.59 6.42
N PHE A 37 3.51 -15.96 6.20
CA PHE A 37 4.60 -16.53 5.44
C PHE A 37 5.13 -17.80 6.11
N ARG A 38 5.48 -17.73 7.41
CA ARG A 38 5.96 -18.90 8.15
C ARG A 38 4.98 -20.05 8.16
N ARG A 39 3.69 -19.77 8.38
CA ARG A 39 2.63 -20.79 8.32
C ARG A 39 2.56 -21.50 6.97
N GLN A 40 3.00 -20.86 5.89
CA GLN A 40 3.08 -21.49 4.58
C GLN A 40 4.36 -22.31 4.43
N CYS A 41 5.50 -21.85 4.97
CA CYS A 41 6.76 -22.59 4.96
C CYS A 41 6.67 -23.88 5.80
N ASP A 42 5.87 -23.91 6.85
CA ASP A 42 5.68 -25.10 7.72
C ASP A 42 4.75 -26.15 7.09
N LYS A 43 4.11 -25.82 5.97
CA LYS A 43 3.27 -26.74 5.18
C LYS A 43 4.02 -27.24 3.94
N GLU A 44 3.44 -28.22 3.25
CA GLU A 44 3.97 -28.67 1.96
C GLU A 44 3.96 -27.54 0.91
N GLY A 45 5.10 -27.24 0.32
CA GLY A 45 5.27 -26.20 -0.70
C GLY A 45 6.71 -26.06 -1.17
N ALA A 46 6.96 -25.09 -2.06
CA ALA A 46 8.29 -24.83 -2.61
C ALA A 46 9.30 -24.37 -1.55
N LEU A 47 8.83 -23.84 -0.43
CA LEU A 47 9.62 -23.28 0.67
C LEU A 47 9.49 -24.08 1.97
N ASN A 48 8.98 -25.30 1.94
CA ASN A 48 8.73 -26.12 3.14
C ASN A 48 9.99 -26.46 3.96
N HIS A 49 11.17 -26.24 3.41
CA HIS A 49 12.45 -26.47 4.10
C HIS A 49 13.14 -25.18 4.56
N MET A 50 12.49 -24.03 4.41
CA MET A 50 13.05 -22.76 4.88
C MET A 50 12.97 -22.70 6.39
N ASP A 51 14.13 -22.66 7.06
CA ASP A 51 14.22 -22.53 8.50
C ASP A 51 13.81 -21.12 9.01
N TYR A 52 13.69 -20.97 10.32
CA TYR A 52 13.29 -19.70 10.93
C TYR A 52 14.30 -18.59 10.68
N ASP A 53 15.60 -18.87 10.79
CA ASP A 53 16.66 -17.87 10.63
C ASP A 53 16.71 -17.37 9.18
N THR A 54 16.57 -18.26 8.20
CA THR A 54 16.52 -17.91 6.78
C THR A 54 15.26 -17.09 6.46
N SER A 55 14.10 -17.44 7.04
CA SER A 55 12.86 -16.68 6.82
C SER A 55 12.94 -15.29 7.46
N LEU A 56 13.49 -15.18 8.67
CA LEU A 56 13.71 -13.88 9.31
C LEU A 56 14.69 -13.03 8.49
N THR A 57 15.75 -13.64 7.97
CA THR A 57 16.72 -12.98 7.10
C THR A 57 16.06 -12.43 5.85
N LEU A 58 15.13 -13.17 5.20
CA LEU A 58 14.34 -12.66 4.07
C LEU A 58 13.58 -11.37 4.45
N PHE A 59 12.91 -11.37 5.59
CA PHE A 59 12.16 -10.21 6.04
C PHE A 59 13.08 -9.03 6.39
N CYS A 60 14.24 -9.29 7.02
CA CYS A 60 15.24 -8.25 7.25
C CYS A 60 15.76 -7.62 5.94
N TYR A 61 16.06 -8.43 4.93
CA TYR A 61 16.44 -7.93 3.60
C TYR A 61 15.31 -7.09 3.00
N THR A 62 14.10 -7.63 2.96
CA THR A 62 12.95 -6.97 2.33
C THR A 62 12.61 -5.66 3.03
N ILE A 63 12.49 -5.66 4.36
CA ILE A 63 12.14 -4.46 5.15
C ILE A 63 13.29 -3.45 5.15
N GLY A 64 14.54 -3.90 5.29
CA GLY A 64 15.71 -3.01 5.26
C GLY A 64 15.83 -2.26 3.95
N PHE A 65 15.73 -2.97 2.81
CA PHE A 65 15.75 -2.33 1.50
C PHE A 65 14.47 -1.54 1.19
N LEU A 66 13.31 -1.93 1.74
CA LEU A 66 12.08 -1.12 1.67
C LEU A 66 12.32 0.27 2.29
N LEU A 67 12.87 0.33 3.51
CA LEU A 67 13.14 1.59 4.19
C LEU A 67 14.18 2.43 3.46
N ILE A 68 15.26 1.80 2.99
CA ILE A 68 16.31 2.45 2.20
C ILE A 68 15.71 3.03 0.90
N GLY A 69 15.00 2.22 0.15
CA GLY A 69 14.38 2.64 -1.11
C GLY A 69 13.35 3.74 -0.91
N ALA A 70 12.48 3.62 0.10
CA ALA A 70 11.49 4.65 0.43
C ALA A 70 12.15 6.00 0.72
N ARG A 71 13.28 6.00 1.44
CA ARG A 71 14.00 7.21 1.79
C ARG A 71 14.77 7.79 0.60
N LEU A 72 15.47 6.96 -0.17
CA LEU A 72 16.19 7.40 -1.36
C LEU A 72 15.27 8.05 -2.39
N PHE A 73 14.13 7.42 -2.69
CA PHE A 73 13.18 8.00 -3.65
C PHE A 73 12.57 9.30 -3.14
N SER A 74 12.23 9.38 -1.86
CA SER A 74 11.67 10.61 -1.28
C SER A 74 12.64 11.77 -1.38
N THR A 75 13.94 11.55 -1.06
CA THR A 75 14.95 12.61 -1.00
C THR A 75 15.59 12.92 -2.34
N LEU A 76 15.83 11.92 -3.18
CA LEU A 76 16.57 12.11 -4.44
C LEU A 76 15.66 12.38 -5.64
N LEU A 77 14.41 11.90 -5.61
CA LEU A 77 13.50 12.00 -6.75
C LEU A 77 12.32 12.95 -6.49
N TYR A 78 11.78 13.01 -5.26
CA TYR A 78 10.57 13.79 -4.97
C TYR A 78 10.83 15.13 -4.31
N ASP A 79 11.97 15.30 -3.61
CA ASP A 79 12.30 16.57 -2.94
C ASP A 79 12.51 17.72 -3.94
N GLY A 80 12.90 17.40 -5.18
CA GLY A 80 13.11 18.39 -6.25
C GLY A 80 14.29 19.34 -6.02
N SER A 81 14.98 19.30 -4.88
CA SER A 81 16.15 20.09 -4.58
C SER A 81 17.45 19.33 -4.82
N TRP A 82 18.51 20.06 -5.15
CA TRP A 82 19.85 19.47 -5.23
C TRP A 82 20.50 19.25 -3.86
N TYR A 83 19.82 19.60 -2.78
CA TYR A 83 20.37 19.55 -1.42
C TYR A 83 20.90 18.17 -1.03
N TYR A 84 20.08 17.12 -1.22
CA TYR A 84 20.48 15.75 -0.87
C TYR A 84 21.54 15.16 -1.81
N TRP A 85 21.64 15.64 -3.04
CA TRP A 85 22.69 15.26 -3.97
C TRP A 85 24.05 15.81 -3.55
N THR A 86 24.08 17.00 -2.97
CA THR A 86 25.30 17.65 -2.47
C THR A 86 25.63 17.25 -1.02
N HIS A 87 24.65 16.77 -0.26
CA HIS A 87 24.81 16.37 1.14
C HIS A 87 24.23 14.95 1.37
N PRO A 88 24.81 13.88 0.77
CA PRO A 88 24.21 12.54 0.77
C PRO A 88 24.07 11.93 2.17
N TRP A 89 24.90 12.32 3.14
CA TRP A 89 24.76 11.88 4.54
C TRP A 89 23.44 12.34 5.19
N MET A 90 22.88 13.45 4.72
CA MET A 90 21.62 13.99 5.25
C MET A 90 20.39 13.12 4.86
N ILE A 91 20.54 12.23 3.90
CA ILE A 91 19.47 11.30 3.51
C ILE A 91 19.02 10.47 4.71
N PHE A 92 19.96 9.98 5.50
CA PHE A 92 19.70 9.12 6.67
C PHE A 92 20.01 9.81 8.00
N TRP A 93 20.29 11.13 8.03
CA TRP A 93 20.57 11.86 9.24
C TRP A 93 19.27 12.27 9.94
N PRO A 94 18.98 11.77 11.17
CA PRO A 94 17.71 11.99 11.83
C PRO A 94 17.62 13.27 12.65
N PHE A 95 18.65 14.10 12.64
CA PHE A 95 18.70 15.34 13.44
C PHE A 95 18.65 16.58 12.54
N ARG A 96 17.90 17.61 12.97
CA ARG A 96 17.88 18.94 12.36
C ARG A 96 17.98 20.00 13.45
N ASN A 97 18.94 20.92 13.32
CA ASN A 97 19.19 21.96 14.32
C ASN A 97 19.32 21.42 15.76
N GLY A 98 20.04 20.30 15.94
CA GLY A 98 20.24 19.65 17.24
C GLY A 98 19.02 18.90 17.80
N ARG A 99 17.86 18.90 17.11
CA ARG A 99 16.65 18.18 17.53
C ARG A 99 16.49 16.89 16.73
N PHE A 100 16.08 15.83 17.43
CA PHE A 100 15.72 14.56 16.77
C PHE A 100 14.36 14.72 16.08
N ILE A 101 14.34 14.62 14.76
CA ILE A 101 13.14 14.72 13.92
C ILE A 101 12.78 13.40 13.24
N GLY A 102 13.60 12.35 13.44
CA GLY A 102 13.47 11.09 12.72
C GLY A 102 13.86 11.22 11.24
N LEU A 103 13.26 10.39 10.39
CA LEU A 103 13.46 10.38 8.94
C LEU A 103 12.17 10.81 8.24
N PRO A 104 11.86 12.11 8.15
CA PRO A 104 10.66 12.60 7.50
C PRO A 104 10.75 12.40 5.98
N GLY A 105 9.62 12.07 5.37
CA GLY A 105 9.54 11.81 3.94
C GLY A 105 9.94 10.38 3.59
N MET A 106 8.93 9.57 3.27
CA MET A 106 9.07 8.18 2.82
C MET A 106 8.20 7.96 1.59
N SER A 107 8.83 7.56 0.49
CA SER A 107 8.12 7.29 -0.76
C SER A 107 7.58 5.87 -0.79
N TYR A 108 6.29 5.71 -1.06
CA TYR A 108 5.67 4.41 -1.28
C TYR A 108 6.33 3.65 -2.45
N HIS A 109 6.50 4.31 -3.60
CA HIS A 109 7.11 3.69 -4.79
C HIS A 109 8.55 3.26 -4.53
N GLY A 110 9.34 4.10 -3.84
CA GLY A 110 10.68 3.75 -3.42
C GLY A 110 10.71 2.55 -2.47
N GLY A 111 9.74 2.47 -1.56
CA GLY A 111 9.58 1.32 -0.67
C GLY A 111 9.31 0.02 -1.42
N VAL A 112 8.40 0.03 -2.41
CA VAL A 112 8.10 -1.14 -3.24
C VAL A 112 9.32 -1.59 -4.04
N VAL A 113 10.00 -0.65 -4.71
CA VAL A 113 11.23 -0.95 -5.48
C VAL A 113 12.31 -1.53 -4.57
N GLY A 114 12.51 -0.92 -3.39
CA GLY A 114 13.46 -1.42 -2.40
C GLY A 114 13.11 -2.82 -1.91
N ALA A 115 11.85 -3.09 -1.57
CA ALA A 115 11.41 -4.41 -1.13
C ALA A 115 11.63 -5.49 -2.18
N VAL A 116 11.29 -5.21 -3.44
CA VAL A 116 11.54 -6.14 -4.57
C VAL A 116 13.03 -6.38 -4.75
N PHE A 117 13.85 -5.33 -4.69
CA PHE A 117 15.30 -5.44 -4.79
C PHE A 117 15.90 -6.26 -3.64
N GLY A 118 15.47 -6.02 -2.38
CA GLY A 118 15.90 -6.80 -1.22
C GLY A 118 15.52 -8.27 -1.33
N GLY A 119 14.30 -8.57 -1.77
CA GLY A 119 13.83 -9.93 -2.04
C GLY A 119 14.63 -10.62 -3.16
N TRP A 120 14.96 -9.88 -4.22
CA TRP A 120 15.80 -10.37 -5.32
C TRP A 120 17.23 -10.66 -4.87
N LEU A 121 17.86 -9.78 -4.09
CA LEU A 121 19.19 -10.00 -3.53
C LEU A 121 19.21 -11.24 -2.63
N PHE A 122 18.20 -11.40 -1.78
CA PHE A 122 18.02 -12.58 -0.95
C PHE A 122 17.90 -13.83 -1.82
N ALA A 123 17.01 -13.81 -2.83
CA ALA A 123 16.79 -14.93 -3.75
C ALA A 123 18.10 -15.38 -4.42
N ARG A 124 18.91 -14.42 -4.89
CA ARG A 124 20.23 -14.71 -5.51
C ARG A 124 21.23 -15.29 -4.50
N LYS A 125 21.32 -14.68 -3.31
CA LYS A 125 22.28 -15.11 -2.28
C LYS A 125 21.98 -16.51 -1.76
N TYR A 126 20.70 -16.80 -1.49
CA TYR A 126 20.26 -18.06 -0.91
C TYR A 126 19.79 -19.08 -1.94
N LYS A 127 19.91 -18.76 -3.25
CA LYS A 127 19.55 -19.63 -4.39
C LYS A 127 18.09 -20.06 -4.40
N TYR A 128 17.18 -19.18 -3.98
CA TYR A 128 15.74 -19.36 -4.16
C TYR A 128 15.28 -18.78 -5.49
N ARG A 129 14.20 -19.32 -6.05
CA ARG A 129 13.52 -18.71 -7.20
C ARG A 129 12.67 -17.55 -6.70
N LEU A 130 12.83 -16.36 -7.30
CA LEU A 130 12.12 -15.16 -6.88
C LEU A 130 10.59 -15.31 -6.90
N LEU A 131 10.05 -15.99 -7.93
CA LEU A 131 8.60 -16.20 -8.04
C LEU A 131 8.04 -17.18 -6.99
N ASP A 132 8.81 -18.17 -6.52
CA ASP A 132 8.40 -19.04 -5.42
C ASP A 132 8.32 -18.24 -4.09
N LEU A 133 9.32 -17.38 -3.85
CA LEU A 133 9.30 -16.44 -2.70
C LEU A 133 8.13 -15.48 -2.80
N SER A 134 7.94 -14.88 -3.98
CA SER A 134 6.85 -13.93 -4.23
C SER A 134 5.48 -14.56 -4.01
N ASP A 135 5.20 -15.72 -4.59
CA ASP A 135 3.91 -16.42 -4.42
C ASP A 135 3.60 -16.71 -2.95
N THR A 136 4.64 -17.02 -2.15
CA THR A 136 4.46 -17.31 -0.73
C THR A 136 4.27 -16.03 0.11
N VAL A 137 5.05 -14.98 -0.14
CA VAL A 137 4.97 -13.71 0.60
C VAL A 137 3.68 -12.96 0.26
N ILE A 138 3.38 -12.86 -1.06
CA ILE A 138 2.34 -11.95 -1.56
C ILE A 138 0.92 -12.37 -1.12
N ALA A 139 0.71 -13.66 -0.85
CA ALA A 139 -0.57 -14.14 -0.36
C ALA A 139 -0.98 -13.54 0.99
N GLY A 140 -0.01 -13.09 1.80
CA GLY A 140 -0.25 -12.47 3.11
C GLY A 140 -0.24 -10.93 3.09
N ILE A 141 0.34 -10.32 2.05
CA ILE A 141 0.50 -8.87 1.95
C ILE A 141 -0.82 -8.09 2.09
N PRO A 142 -1.94 -8.48 1.44
CA PRO A 142 -3.18 -7.72 1.56
C PRO A 142 -3.66 -7.57 2.99
N LEU A 143 -3.57 -8.63 3.81
CA LEU A 143 -3.98 -8.55 5.20
C LEU A 143 -3.06 -7.59 6.01
N GLY A 144 -1.76 -7.59 5.73
CA GLY A 144 -0.83 -6.60 6.30
C GLY A 144 -1.16 -5.17 5.86
N TYR A 145 -1.52 -4.98 4.60
CA TYR A 145 -1.92 -3.69 4.04
C TYR A 145 -3.14 -3.08 4.75
N THR A 146 -4.11 -3.92 5.19
CA THR A 146 -5.25 -3.49 6.00
C THR A 146 -4.82 -2.62 7.18
N PHE A 147 -3.81 -3.06 7.93
CA PHE A 147 -3.31 -2.32 9.09
C PHE A 147 -2.75 -0.95 8.71
N GLY A 148 -2.03 -0.87 7.59
CA GLY A 148 -1.52 0.42 7.09
C GLY A 148 -2.65 1.42 6.80
N ARG A 149 -3.76 0.96 6.18
CA ARG A 149 -4.92 1.80 5.89
C ARG A 149 -5.72 2.17 7.13
N LEU A 150 -5.84 1.29 8.09
CA LEU A 150 -6.40 1.63 9.40
C LEU A 150 -5.53 2.66 10.12
N GLY A 151 -4.21 2.58 10.00
CA GLY A 151 -3.29 3.61 10.50
C GLY A 151 -3.53 4.99 9.86
N ASN A 152 -3.73 5.06 8.53
CA ASN A 152 -4.08 6.30 7.86
C ASN A 152 -5.43 6.85 8.33
N PHE A 153 -6.43 5.98 8.54
CA PHE A 153 -7.72 6.39 9.08
C PHE A 153 -7.58 6.98 10.49
N ILE A 154 -6.87 6.31 11.39
CA ILE A 154 -6.64 6.78 12.77
C ILE A 154 -5.88 8.12 12.78
N ASN A 155 -4.95 8.31 11.85
CA ASN A 155 -4.25 9.60 11.67
C ASN A 155 -5.13 10.69 11.03
N GLY A 156 -6.32 10.36 10.52
CA GLY A 156 -7.20 11.32 9.82
C GLY A 156 -6.64 11.81 8.50
N GLU A 157 -5.80 11.02 7.82
CA GLU A 157 -5.11 11.39 6.58
C GLU A 157 -5.50 10.50 5.39
N LEU A 158 -5.19 10.93 4.16
CA LEU A 158 -5.48 10.21 2.91
C LEU A 158 -6.97 9.90 2.70
N TRP A 159 -7.83 10.82 3.08
CA TRP A 159 -9.27 10.79 2.82
C TRP A 159 -9.57 10.80 1.31
N GLY A 160 -10.81 10.50 0.98
CA GLY A 160 -11.31 10.52 -0.38
C GLY A 160 -11.87 11.88 -0.81
N ARG A 161 -12.55 11.86 -1.95
CA ARG A 161 -13.23 13.03 -2.53
C ARG A 161 -14.38 13.48 -1.65
N VAL A 162 -14.74 14.76 -1.80
CA VAL A 162 -15.95 15.34 -1.19
C VAL A 162 -17.19 14.59 -1.68
N THR A 163 -18.10 14.33 -0.77
CA THR A 163 -19.33 13.59 -1.06
C THR A 163 -20.54 14.19 -0.35
N GLY A 164 -21.69 14.18 -0.99
CA GLY A 164 -22.99 14.52 -0.37
C GLY A 164 -23.79 13.29 0.07
N THR A 165 -23.12 12.16 0.38
CA THR A 165 -23.77 10.95 0.86
C THR A 165 -23.84 10.90 2.38
N SER A 166 -24.79 10.15 2.94
CA SER A 166 -25.01 10.05 4.38
C SER A 166 -23.88 9.35 5.15
N TYR A 167 -23.01 8.61 4.47
CA TYR A 167 -21.81 7.97 5.03
C TYR A 167 -20.53 8.77 4.82
N GLY A 168 -20.64 9.98 4.23
CA GLY A 168 -19.51 10.91 4.15
C GLY A 168 -19.05 11.33 5.54
N MET A 169 -17.73 11.43 5.75
CA MET A 169 -17.12 11.76 7.03
C MET A 169 -16.36 13.08 6.95
N VAL A 170 -16.53 13.94 7.94
CA VAL A 170 -15.79 15.21 8.08
C VAL A 170 -14.48 14.93 8.81
N PHE A 171 -13.37 15.01 8.09
CA PHE A 171 -12.03 14.83 8.66
C PHE A 171 -11.47 16.18 9.12
N PRO A 172 -10.98 16.30 10.38
CA PRO A 172 -10.53 17.60 10.93
C PRO A 172 -9.42 18.28 10.13
N GLU A 173 -8.48 17.50 9.61
CA GLU A 173 -7.31 17.99 8.86
C GLU A 173 -7.57 18.13 7.36
N ALA A 174 -8.80 17.86 6.89
CA ALA A 174 -9.13 17.96 5.48
C ALA A 174 -9.25 19.43 5.04
N PRO A 175 -8.87 19.76 3.79
CA PRO A 175 -9.02 21.10 3.25
C PRO A 175 -10.46 21.58 3.31
N SER A 176 -10.63 22.80 3.78
CA SER A 176 -11.91 23.49 3.81
C SER A 176 -12.12 24.34 2.57
N PHE A 177 -13.36 24.65 2.23
CA PHE A 177 -13.74 25.37 1.02
C PHE A 177 -14.65 26.56 1.36
N SER A 178 -14.55 27.64 0.57
CA SER A 178 -15.43 28.79 0.75
C SER A 178 -16.82 28.53 0.18
N THR A 179 -17.85 28.91 0.90
CA THR A 179 -19.26 28.84 0.47
C THR A 179 -19.61 29.88 -0.59
N THR A 180 -18.67 30.78 -0.97
CA THR A 180 -18.83 31.61 -2.18
C THR A 180 -18.80 30.76 -3.45
N ILE A 181 -18.27 29.55 -3.40
CA ILE A 181 -18.16 28.61 -4.54
C ILE A 181 -19.49 27.83 -4.64
N SER A 182 -20.13 27.85 -5.81
CA SER A 182 -21.46 27.25 -6.02
C SER A 182 -21.52 25.76 -5.62
N TRP A 183 -20.57 24.94 -6.11
CA TRP A 183 -20.60 23.51 -5.81
C TRP A 183 -20.41 23.19 -4.30
N VAL A 184 -19.79 24.09 -3.55
CA VAL A 184 -19.63 23.94 -2.09
C VAL A 184 -21.00 24.11 -1.42
N ARG A 185 -21.77 25.16 -1.84
CA ARG A 185 -23.14 25.37 -1.37
C ARG A 185 -24.04 24.19 -1.74
N ASP A 186 -23.99 23.74 -3.00
CA ASP A 186 -24.81 22.62 -3.47
C ASP A 186 -24.65 21.36 -2.60
N ILE A 187 -23.40 21.09 -2.17
CA ILE A 187 -23.14 19.96 -1.28
C ILE A 187 -23.55 20.26 0.15
N ALA A 188 -23.24 21.44 0.67
CA ALA A 188 -23.61 21.85 2.03
C ALA A 188 -25.13 21.81 2.23
N ASP A 189 -25.89 22.33 1.27
CA ASP A 189 -27.36 22.30 1.26
C ASP A 189 -27.89 20.86 1.20
N LYS A 190 -27.31 20.03 0.32
CA LYS A 190 -27.69 18.62 0.17
C LYS A 190 -27.55 17.83 1.46
N ILE A 191 -26.53 18.10 2.27
CA ILE A 191 -26.27 17.41 3.54
C ILE A 191 -26.93 18.08 4.74
N GLY A 192 -27.58 19.25 4.54
CA GLY A 192 -28.21 20.04 5.59
C GLY A 192 -27.20 20.73 6.52
N MET A 193 -26.03 21.13 6.00
CA MET A 193 -25.04 21.89 6.76
C MET A 193 -25.46 23.34 6.87
N GLN A 194 -25.42 23.88 8.08
CA GLN A 194 -25.71 25.31 8.32
C GLN A 194 -24.45 26.12 8.03
N TYR A 195 -24.58 27.20 7.26
CA TYR A 195 -23.49 28.13 6.94
C TYR A 195 -24.05 29.52 6.62
N ILE A 196 -23.21 30.54 6.69
CA ILE A 196 -23.45 31.87 6.16
C ILE A 196 -22.64 32.00 4.86
N GLU A 197 -23.17 32.72 3.87
CA GLU A 197 -22.45 32.93 2.61
C GLU A 197 -21.14 33.67 2.89
N GLY A 198 -20.02 33.07 2.39
CA GLY A 198 -18.66 33.53 2.67
C GLY A 198 -17.94 32.70 3.74
N ASP A 199 -18.63 31.86 4.50
CA ASP A 199 -17.99 30.97 5.46
C ASP A 199 -17.05 29.97 4.77
N ILE A 200 -16.05 29.53 5.54
CA ILE A 200 -15.17 28.41 5.15
C ILE A 200 -15.67 27.16 5.86
N VAL A 201 -16.07 26.15 5.08
CA VAL A 201 -16.65 24.92 5.58
C VAL A 201 -15.81 23.70 5.23
N ASN A 202 -15.72 22.74 6.15
CA ASN A 202 -15.11 21.45 5.92
C ASN A 202 -16.19 20.45 5.50
N LEU A 203 -16.15 20.02 4.24
CA LEU A 203 -17.17 19.15 3.67
C LEU A 203 -16.88 17.67 3.94
N PRO A 204 -17.92 16.83 4.06
CA PRO A 204 -17.76 15.39 4.20
C PRO A 204 -17.05 14.77 3.00
N ARG A 205 -16.21 13.78 3.28
CA ARG A 205 -15.43 13.06 2.28
C ARG A 205 -15.66 11.56 2.38
N HIS A 206 -15.40 10.84 1.31
CA HIS A 206 -15.37 9.39 1.38
C HIS A 206 -14.27 8.92 2.33
N PRO A 207 -14.55 8.03 3.32
CA PRO A 207 -13.53 7.41 4.14
C PRO A 207 -12.78 6.33 3.31
N SER A 208 -12.05 6.77 2.28
CA SER A 208 -11.40 5.90 1.29
C SER A 208 -10.40 4.94 1.93
N GLN A 209 -9.81 5.32 3.07
CA GLN A 209 -8.91 4.45 3.84
C GLN A 209 -9.62 3.17 4.29
N LEU A 210 -10.89 3.26 4.70
CA LEU A 210 -11.69 2.09 5.10
C LEU A 210 -12.09 1.23 3.90
N TYR A 211 -12.38 1.85 2.74
CA TYR A 211 -12.65 1.10 1.51
C TYR A 211 -11.41 0.34 1.05
N GLU A 212 -10.25 1.01 1.08
CA GLU A 212 -8.97 0.41 0.73
C GLU A 212 -8.60 -0.71 1.72
N ALA A 213 -8.79 -0.50 3.04
CA ALA A 213 -8.57 -1.53 4.05
C ALA A 213 -9.43 -2.79 3.81
N PHE A 214 -10.70 -2.60 3.44
CA PHE A 214 -11.60 -3.71 3.19
C PHE A 214 -11.31 -4.39 1.84
N PHE A 215 -11.34 -3.66 0.73
CA PHE A 215 -11.27 -4.27 -0.59
C PHE A 215 -9.83 -4.68 -1.00
N GLU A 216 -8.85 -3.80 -0.83
CA GLU A 216 -7.44 -4.09 -1.15
C GLU A 216 -6.77 -4.94 -0.06
N GLY A 217 -7.28 -4.88 1.17
CA GLY A 217 -6.81 -5.64 2.30
C GLY A 217 -7.58 -6.95 2.50
N ILE A 218 -8.67 -6.90 3.26
CA ILE A 218 -9.40 -8.10 3.72
C ILE A 218 -9.94 -8.92 2.57
N PHE A 219 -10.71 -8.31 1.66
CA PHE A 219 -11.35 -9.01 0.55
C PHE A 219 -10.31 -9.68 -0.37
N LEU A 220 -9.29 -8.94 -0.78
CA LEU A 220 -8.23 -9.48 -1.63
C LEU A 220 -7.45 -10.60 -0.92
N PHE A 221 -7.19 -10.47 0.40
CA PHE A 221 -6.60 -11.54 1.19
C PHE A 221 -7.45 -12.81 1.16
N LEU A 222 -8.76 -12.69 1.41
CA LEU A 222 -9.67 -13.84 1.40
C LEU A 222 -9.71 -14.51 0.03
N MET A 223 -9.75 -13.73 -1.05
CA MET A 223 -9.70 -14.25 -2.43
C MET A 223 -8.41 -15.02 -2.69
N LEU A 224 -7.26 -14.44 -2.36
CA LEU A 224 -5.96 -15.08 -2.59
C LEU A 224 -5.77 -16.31 -1.71
N TRP A 225 -6.10 -16.20 -0.41
CA TRP A 225 -5.79 -17.24 0.56
C TRP A 225 -6.72 -18.46 0.45
N PHE A 226 -8.02 -18.23 0.22
CA PHE A 226 -9.03 -19.28 0.25
C PHE A 226 -9.49 -19.75 -1.14
N ILE A 227 -9.24 -18.97 -2.20
CA ILE A 227 -9.64 -19.35 -3.56
C ILE A 227 -8.42 -19.56 -4.45
N VAL A 228 -7.60 -18.53 -4.69
CA VAL A 228 -6.51 -18.61 -5.68
C VAL A 228 -5.44 -19.60 -5.25
N LYS A 229 -4.98 -19.52 -4.01
CA LYS A 229 -3.91 -20.39 -3.50
C LYS A 229 -4.31 -21.88 -3.47
N PRO A 230 -5.48 -22.29 -2.97
CA PRO A 230 -5.92 -23.68 -3.06
C PRO A 230 -6.04 -24.19 -4.51
N LEU A 231 -6.57 -23.37 -5.42
CA LEU A 231 -6.64 -23.70 -6.84
C LEU A 231 -5.26 -23.90 -7.46
N ALA A 232 -4.34 -22.94 -7.23
CA ALA A 232 -2.98 -23.05 -7.70
C ALA A 232 -2.25 -24.27 -7.11
N THR A 233 -2.49 -24.62 -5.85
CA THR A 233 -1.91 -25.81 -5.21
C THR A 233 -2.48 -27.09 -5.79
N LYS A 234 -3.79 -27.17 -6.06
CA LYS A 234 -4.45 -28.33 -6.67
C LYS A 234 -3.89 -28.61 -8.08
N HIS A 235 -3.60 -27.56 -8.84
CA HIS A 235 -3.07 -27.65 -10.21
C HIS A 235 -1.55 -27.44 -10.28
N LYS A 236 -0.83 -27.71 -9.19
CA LYS A 236 0.64 -27.48 -9.08
C LYS A 236 1.48 -28.22 -10.16
N GLY A 237 0.95 -29.32 -10.70
CA GLY A 237 1.59 -30.06 -11.81
C GLY A 237 1.38 -29.45 -13.20
N GLU A 238 0.51 -28.45 -13.32
CA GLU A 238 0.09 -27.88 -14.62
C GLU A 238 0.73 -26.50 -14.90
N HIS A 239 1.36 -25.89 -13.91
CA HIS A 239 1.99 -24.58 -14.03
C HIS A 239 3.26 -24.43 -13.19
N GLY A 240 4.12 -23.46 -13.55
CA GLY A 240 5.25 -23.00 -12.76
C GLY A 240 4.86 -21.96 -11.70
N PRO A 241 5.85 -21.38 -10.98
CA PRO A 241 5.62 -20.32 -10.00
C PRO A 241 5.22 -18.99 -10.66
N GLY A 242 4.49 -18.17 -9.91
CA GLY A 242 4.00 -16.86 -10.34
C GLY A 242 2.48 -16.75 -10.43
N MET A 243 1.74 -17.85 -10.23
CA MET A 243 0.27 -17.85 -10.32
C MET A 243 -0.38 -16.95 -9.26
N ILE A 244 0.07 -17.04 -8.00
CA ILE A 244 -0.50 -16.25 -6.90
C ILE A 244 -0.04 -14.79 -7.03
N THR A 245 1.22 -14.57 -7.43
CA THR A 245 1.78 -13.24 -7.70
C THR A 245 1.00 -12.54 -8.80
N GLY A 246 0.79 -13.22 -9.92
CA GLY A 246 0.02 -12.65 -11.04
C GLY A 246 -1.44 -12.37 -10.65
N ALA A 247 -2.09 -13.27 -9.91
CA ALA A 247 -3.45 -13.06 -9.44
C ALA A 247 -3.56 -11.87 -8.46
N TYR A 248 -2.57 -11.68 -7.58
CA TYR A 248 -2.50 -10.49 -6.73
C TYR A 248 -2.41 -9.20 -7.56
N PHE A 249 -1.52 -9.16 -8.57
CA PHE A 249 -1.35 -7.99 -9.42
C PHE A 249 -2.64 -7.65 -10.19
N VAL A 250 -3.33 -8.66 -10.72
CA VAL A 250 -4.63 -8.45 -11.38
C VAL A 250 -5.68 -7.99 -10.37
N GLY A 251 -5.82 -8.67 -9.24
CA GLY A 251 -6.83 -8.38 -8.23
C GLY A 251 -6.63 -6.99 -7.59
N TYR A 252 -5.42 -6.70 -7.13
CA TYR A 252 -5.10 -5.40 -6.55
C TYR A 252 -5.27 -4.27 -7.57
N GLY A 253 -4.71 -4.43 -8.79
CA GLY A 253 -4.80 -3.42 -9.83
C GLY A 253 -6.25 -3.12 -10.23
N ALA A 254 -7.11 -4.15 -10.36
CA ALA A 254 -8.52 -3.96 -10.68
C ALA A 254 -9.28 -3.27 -9.54
N ILE A 255 -9.11 -3.73 -8.29
CA ILE A 255 -9.75 -3.12 -7.10
C ILE A 255 -9.30 -1.67 -6.95
N ARG A 256 -8.00 -1.42 -7.01
CA ARG A 256 -7.43 -0.08 -6.88
C ARG A 256 -7.89 0.87 -7.98
N PHE A 257 -7.98 0.39 -9.23
CA PHE A 257 -8.53 1.17 -10.33
C PHE A 257 -9.93 1.70 -10.02
N VAL A 258 -10.80 0.86 -9.46
CA VAL A 258 -12.17 1.25 -9.07
C VAL A 258 -12.16 2.19 -7.86
N LEU A 259 -11.36 1.89 -6.83
CA LEU A 259 -11.31 2.70 -5.62
C LEU A 259 -10.72 4.10 -5.85
N GLU A 260 -9.91 4.28 -6.91
CA GLU A 260 -9.36 5.59 -7.27
C GLU A 260 -10.44 6.62 -7.64
N TYR A 261 -11.64 6.18 -8.02
CA TYR A 261 -12.77 7.08 -8.23
C TYR A 261 -13.28 7.73 -6.94
N PHE A 262 -13.09 7.08 -5.80
CA PHE A 262 -13.47 7.59 -4.47
C PHE A 262 -12.34 8.37 -3.81
N ARG A 263 -11.10 8.17 -4.26
CA ARG A 263 -9.93 8.87 -3.76
C ARG A 263 -9.77 10.21 -4.46
N GLU A 264 -9.34 11.23 -3.73
CA GLU A 264 -8.91 12.50 -4.32
C GLU A 264 -7.53 12.31 -4.97
N PRO A 265 -7.38 12.57 -6.28
CA PRO A 265 -6.08 12.56 -6.94
C PRO A 265 -5.14 13.60 -6.33
N ASP A 266 -3.85 13.33 -6.38
CA ASP A 266 -2.85 14.29 -5.92
C ASP A 266 -3.01 15.62 -6.68
N SER A 267 -3.16 16.72 -5.95
CA SER A 267 -3.48 18.05 -6.50
C SER A 267 -2.46 18.53 -7.54
N GLN A 268 -1.22 18.09 -7.46
CA GLN A 268 -0.15 18.45 -8.38
C GLN A 268 -0.25 17.74 -9.74
N LEU A 269 -0.80 16.52 -9.78
CA LEU A 269 -0.88 15.69 -10.99
C LEU A 269 -2.28 15.71 -11.60
N GLY A 270 -3.32 15.83 -10.80
CA GLY A 270 -4.71 15.84 -11.24
C GLY A 270 -5.09 14.60 -12.06
N PHE A 271 -5.76 14.84 -13.20
CA PHE A 271 -6.10 13.79 -14.16
C PHE A 271 -5.19 13.87 -15.39
N ILE A 272 -4.67 12.74 -15.82
CA ILE A 272 -3.87 12.61 -17.05
C ILE A 272 -4.77 12.64 -18.29
N ILE A 273 -5.94 11.98 -18.21
CA ILE A 273 -6.97 12.05 -19.24
C ILE A 273 -8.16 12.78 -18.63
N LYS A 274 -8.54 13.93 -19.22
CA LYS A 274 -9.65 14.77 -18.77
C LYS A 274 -10.72 14.84 -19.83
N PHE A 275 -11.96 14.60 -19.40
CA PHE A 275 -13.15 14.89 -20.16
C PHE A 275 -13.95 15.92 -19.37
N GLY A 276 -14.02 17.16 -19.86
CA GLY A 276 -14.69 18.27 -19.19
C GLY A 276 -13.84 19.53 -19.12
N LYS A 277 -14.26 20.50 -18.30
CA LYS A 277 -13.55 21.78 -18.15
C LYS A 277 -12.26 21.62 -17.36
N GLU A 278 -11.18 22.26 -17.80
CA GLU A 278 -9.83 22.12 -17.22
C GLU A 278 -9.72 22.51 -15.74
N TRP A 279 -10.60 23.41 -15.26
CA TRP A 279 -10.54 23.97 -13.91
C TRP A 279 -11.51 23.33 -12.91
N GLU A 280 -12.07 22.17 -13.23
CA GLU A 280 -12.91 21.44 -12.26
C GLU A 280 -12.08 20.91 -11.08
N PRO A 281 -12.54 21.12 -9.81
CA PRO A 281 -11.79 20.70 -8.65
C PRO A 281 -11.64 19.17 -8.58
N THR A 282 -10.44 18.68 -8.30
CA THR A 282 -10.13 17.25 -8.14
C THR A 282 -10.88 16.62 -6.97
N ALA A 283 -11.32 17.47 -6.02
CA ALA A 283 -12.11 17.06 -4.86
C ALA A 283 -13.48 16.48 -5.22
N LEU A 284 -14.02 16.78 -6.42
CA LEU A 284 -15.33 16.28 -6.85
C LEU A 284 -15.19 15.12 -7.84
N PHE A 285 -16.13 14.17 -7.75
CA PHE A 285 -16.33 13.18 -8.79
C PHE A 285 -17.20 13.79 -9.90
N LYS A 286 -16.66 13.91 -11.10
CA LYS A 286 -17.36 14.49 -12.27
C LYS A 286 -17.62 13.48 -13.40
N SER A 287 -16.67 12.61 -13.66
CA SER A 287 -16.77 11.64 -14.73
C SER A 287 -15.91 10.40 -14.50
N VAL A 288 -16.42 9.25 -14.88
CA VAL A 288 -15.66 7.98 -14.95
C VAL A 288 -14.56 8.01 -16.03
N LEU A 289 -14.65 8.96 -16.98
CA LEU A 289 -13.67 9.11 -18.06
C LEU A 289 -12.45 9.95 -17.65
N ASN A 290 -12.50 10.59 -16.47
CA ASN A 290 -11.34 11.30 -15.91
C ASN A 290 -10.40 10.28 -15.27
N ILE A 291 -9.29 10.01 -15.94
CA ILE A 291 -8.32 8.97 -15.55
C ILE A 291 -7.12 9.62 -14.87
N SER A 292 -6.86 9.21 -13.63
CA SER A 292 -5.69 9.62 -12.86
C SER A 292 -4.44 8.82 -13.28
N LEU A 293 -3.25 9.33 -12.91
CA LEU A 293 -2.00 8.57 -13.05
C LEU A 293 -2.08 7.24 -12.30
N GLY A 294 -2.70 7.24 -11.10
CA GLY A 294 -2.91 6.03 -10.32
C GLY A 294 -3.67 4.95 -11.09
N GLN A 295 -4.73 5.33 -11.83
CA GLN A 295 -5.50 4.39 -12.66
C GLN A 295 -4.68 3.82 -13.83
N ILE A 296 -3.85 4.65 -14.47
CA ILE A 296 -2.94 4.16 -15.54
C ILE A 296 -1.95 3.14 -14.98
N LEU A 297 -1.34 3.41 -13.83
CA LEU A 297 -0.44 2.47 -13.18
C LEU A 297 -1.15 1.18 -12.76
N CYS A 298 -2.41 1.26 -12.33
CA CYS A 298 -3.23 0.08 -12.06
C CYS A 298 -3.46 -0.79 -13.30
N LEU A 299 -3.74 -0.19 -14.45
CA LEU A 299 -3.87 -0.93 -15.72
C LEU A 299 -2.55 -1.62 -16.12
N ILE A 300 -1.43 -0.93 -15.97
CA ILE A 300 -0.11 -1.53 -16.21
C ILE A 300 0.11 -2.71 -15.27
N MET A 301 -0.27 -2.58 -14.00
CA MET A 301 -0.17 -3.65 -13.01
C MET A 301 -1.05 -4.85 -13.37
N VAL A 302 -2.28 -4.64 -13.83
CA VAL A 302 -3.16 -5.71 -14.33
C VAL A 302 -2.52 -6.44 -15.52
N LEU A 303 -1.99 -5.70 -16.50
CA LEU A 303 -1.32 -6.29 -17.66
C LEU A 303 -0.07 -7.10 -17.26
N ALA A 304 0.73 -6.57 -16.33
CA ALA A 304 1.88 -7.30 -15.78
C ALA A 304 1.43 -8.57 -15.05
N GLY A 305 0.35 -8.52 -14.28
CA GLY A 305 -0.23 -9.68 -13.62
C GLY A 305 -0.68 -10.76 -14.60
N ILE A 306 -1.37 -10.38 -15.67
CA ILE A 306 -1.76 -11.30 -16.75
C ILE A 306 -0.51 -11.92 -17.40
N ALA A 307 0.50 -11.12 -17.70
CA ALA A 307 1.75 -11.62 -18.26
C ALA A 307 2.45 -12.65 -17.35
N ILE A 308 2.48 -12.39 -16.03
CA ILE A 308 3.02 -13.34 -15.04
C ILE A 308 2.21 -14.64 -15.03
N ILE A 309 0.87 -14.58 -15.06
CA ILE A 309 0.01 -15.78 -15.13
C ILE A 309 0.27 -16.59 -16.40
N VAL A 310 0.37 -15.91 -17.54
CA VAL A 310 0.67 -16.56 -18.82
C VAL A 310 2.05 -17.22 -18.78
N TYR A 311 3.05 -16.52 -18.22
CA TYR A 311 4.39 -17.09 -18.01
C TYR A 311 4.34 -18.33 -17.10
N ALA A 312 3.64 -18.26 -15.97
CA ALA A 312 3.50 -19.37 -15.05
C ALA A 312 2.83 -20.60 -15.71
N LYS A 313 1.79 -20.39 -16.53
CA LYS A 313 1.14 -21.47 -17.29
C LYS A 313 2.04 -22.12 -18.34
N LYS A 314 2.96 -21.35 -18.95
CA LYS A 314 3.91 -21.86 -19.96
C LYS A 314 5.18 -22.45 -19.34
N SER A 315 5.47 -22.11 -18.09
CA SER A 315 6.66 -22.60 -17.39
C SER A 315 6.43 -24.03 -16.91
N ALA A 316 7.45 -24.88 -17.02
CA ALA A 316 7.38 -26.25 -16.52
C ALA A 316 7.10 -26.26 -15.01
N PRO A 317 6.30 -27.24 -14.52
CA PRO A 317 6.09 -27.43 -13.10
C PRO A 317 7.42 -27.57 -12.39
N THR A 318 7.54 -26.96 -11.23
CA THR A 318 8.77 -27.01 -10.44
C THR A 318 8.92 -28.39 -9.83
N SER A 319 9.73 -29.24 -10.41
CA SER A 319 10.35 -30.34 -9.65
C SER A 319 11.47 -29.74 -8.78
N TYR A 320 11.08 -29.00 -7.73
CA TYR A 320 12.05 -28.48 -6.78
C TYR A 320 12.63 -29.64 -5.98
N LYS A 321 13.83 -30.05 -6.32
CA LYS A 321 14.66 -30.89 -5.43
C LYS A 321 15.31 -29.92 -4.43
N PRO A 322 14.98 -29.99 -3.14
CA PRO A 322 15.60 -29.12 -2.14
C PRO A 322 17.11 -29.37 -2.18
N THR A 323 17.87 -28.32 -2.40
CA THR A 323 19.32 -28.36 -2.21
C THR A 323 19.50 -28.58 -0.70
N LYS A 324 20.02 -29.75 -0.30
CA LYS A 324 20.29 -30.06 1.11
C LYS A 324 21.04 -28.89 1.72
N SER A 325 20.42 -28.19 2.64
CA SER A 325 21.08 -27.18 3.47
C SER A 325 22.33 -27.83 4.07
N LYS A 326 23.51 -27.30 3.73
CA LYS A 326 24.72 -27.66 4.48
C LYS A 326 24.48 -27.21 5.89
N LYS A 327 24.21 -28.15 6.81
CA LYS A 327 24.25 -27.90 8.25
C LYS A 327 25.53 -27.15 8.53
N VAL A 328 25.42 -25.88 8.87
CA VAL A 328 26.52 -25.12 9.44
C VAL A 328 26.89 -25.88 10.72
N LYS A 329 28.01 -26.59 10.71
CA LYS A 329 28.56 -27.18 11.93
C LYS A 329 28.73 -26.03 12.93
N ARG A 330 27.88 -25.97 13.94
CA ARG A 330 28.17 -25.18 15.15
C ARG A 330 29.48 -25.76 15.73
N GLY A 331 30.57 -25.03 15.54
CA GLY A 331 31.79 -25.28 16.30
C GLY A 331 31.47 -25.22 17.81
N LYS A 332 31.96 -26.21 18.50
CA LYS A 332 31.92 -26.30 19.97
C LYS A 332 32.65 -25.13 20.61
#